data_525960d055f620c6040ff598d3e5be91
#
_entry.id   525960d055f620c6040ff598d3e5be91
#
_cell.length_a   1.000
_cell.length_b   1.000
_cell.length_c   1.000
_cell.angle_alpha   90.00
_cell.angle_beta   90.00
_cell.angle_gamma   90.00
#
_symmetry.space_group_name_H-M   'P 1'
#
loop_
_entity.id
_entity.type
_entity.pdbx_description
1 polymer ?
#
loop_
_entity_poly.entity_id
_entity_poly.type
_entity_poly.pdbx_seq_one_letter_code
_entity_poly.pdbx_strand_id
1 'polypeptide(L)'
;MQEMLTKMRSMRLLGMAKAFQLAMETGKNEKFTPDEMIAHLIESEWDDRHNRKMNRTVKDARFRYKASIEQITFEDNRVDKNQIHRLADCNFIKRHENIIITGSTGIGKSYLASAIGHQACLLGYRVLYQHSTKLFARMKIAKADGSYLKELSKIVKQQLLLIDDFGIQPLDAQSRSALMEIIEDRHGKSSVIITSQVPVSKWHDIIGEQTIADAILDRVSS
;
A
#
# COMPACT_ATOMS: atom_id res chain seq x y z
N MET A 1 26.77 -32.29 2.91
CA MET A 1 26.05 -31.15 3.49
C MET A 1 26.24 -29.89 2.67
N GLN A 2 27.46 -29.39 2.48
CA GLN A 2 27.73 -28.14 1.78
C GLN A 2 27.21 -28.12 0.33
N GLU A 3 27.38 -29.22 -0.38
CA GLU A 3 26.88 -29.35 -1.77
C GLU A 3 25.34 -29.22 -1.85
N MET A 4 24.62 -29.81 -0.88
CA MET A 4 23.17 -29.75 -0.81
C MET A 4 22.69 -28.30 -0.54
N LEU A 5 23.32 -27.60 0.40
CA LEU A 5 23.05 -26.18 0.67
C LEU A 5 23.30 -25.31 -0.56
N THR A 6 24.38 -25.60 -1.30
CA THR A 6 24.68 -24.89 -2.55
C THR A 6 23.61 -25.13 -3.62
N LYS A 7 23.14 -26.37 -3.77
CA LYS A 7 22.04 -26.72 -4.69
C LYS A 7 20.74 -26.01 -4.29
N MET A 8 20.36 -26.05 -3.00
CA MET A 8 19.17 -25.36 -2.52
C MET A 8 19.22 -23.83 -2.82
N ARG A 9 20.37 -23.22 -2.57
CA ARG A 9 20.58 -21.78 -2.85
C ARG A 9 20.52 -21.47 -4.35
N SER A 10 21.09 -22.29 -5.20
CA SER A 10 21.01 -22.14 -6.66
C SER A 10 19.59 -22.26 -7.19
N MET A 11 18.77 -23.11 -6.58
CA MET A 11 17.34 -23.27 -6.84
C MET A 11 16.48 -22.18 -6.17
N ARG A 12 17.09 -21.20 -5.48
CA ARG A 12 16.41 -20.13 -4.72
C ARG A 12 15.53 -20.64 -3.57
N LEU A 13 15.83 -21.80 -3.00
CA LEU A 13 15.18 -22.37 -1.84
C LEU A 13 15.89 -21.87 -0.56
N LEU A 14 15.79 -20.55 -0.31
CA LEU A 14 16.58 -19.89 0.73
C LEU A 14 16.09 -20.19 2.15
N GLY A 15 14.78 -20.29 2.34
CA GLY A 15 14.16 -20.66 3.62
C GLY A 15 14.52 -22.10 3.99
N MET A 16 14.36 -23.01 3.04
CA MET A 16 14.72 -24.43 3.19
C MET A 16 16.21 -24.60 3.51
N ALA A 17 17.10 -23.88 2.80
CA ALA A 17 18.54 -23.94 3.05
C ALA A 17 18.91 -23.46 4.46
N LYS A 18 18.29 -22.37 4.94
CA LYS A 18 18.50 -21.87 6.32
C LYS A 18 17.99 -22.85 7.36
N ALA A 19 16.78 -23.38 7.18
CA ALA A 19 16.19 -24.35 8.12
C ALA A 19 17.01 -25.62 8.19
N PHE A 20 17.45 -26.16 7.06
CA PHE A 20 18.31 -27.33 6.99
C PHE A 20 19.64 -27.08 7.70
N GLN A 21 20.31 -25.97 7.40
CA GLN A 21 21.58 -25.60 8.04
C GLN A 21 21.44 -25.52 9.57
N LEU A 22 20.39 -24.83 10.05
CA LEU A 22 20.11 -24.67 11.47
C LEU A 22 19.81 -26.02 12.16
N ALA A 23 19.01 -26.88 11.52
CA ALA A 23 18.71 -28.21 12.06
C ALA A 23 19.97 -29.05 12.22
N MET A 24 20.89 -29.00 11.26
CA MET A 24 22.17 -29.71 11.31
C MET A 24 23.11 -29.14 12.40
N GLU A 25 23.23 -27.83 12.51
CA GLU A 25 24.08 -27.14 13.50
C GLU A 25 23.60 -27.36 14.94
N THR A 26 22.29 -27.49 15.15
CA THR A 26 21.67 -27.65 16.48
C THR A 26 21.45 -29.11 16.89
N GLY A 27 21.76 -30.08 16.02
CA GLY A 27 21.47 -31.50 16.25
C GLY A 27 19.97 -31.84 16.26
N LYS A 28 19.09 -30.92 15.86
CA LYS A 28 17.66 -31.16 15.81
C LYS A 28 17.26 -32.16 14.71
N ASN A 29 18.12 -32.36 13.70
CA ASN A 29 17.93 -33.38 12.68
C ASN A 29 17.76 -34.78 13.24
N GLU A 30 18.38 -35.09 14.38
CA GLU A 30 18.27 -36.41 15.05
C GLU A 30 16.92 -36.64 15.74
N LYS A 31 16.17 -35.55 15.97
CA LYS A 31 14.86 -35.57 16.65
C LYS A 31 13.68 -35.66 15.67
N PHE A 32 13.90 -35.37 14.38
CA PHE A 32 12.89 -35.44 13.38
C PHE A 32 12.83 -36.79 12.69
N THR A 33 11.63 -37.32 12.46
CA THR A 33 11.44 -38.35 11.44
C THR A 33 11.72 -37.77 10.07
N PRO A 34 11.98 -38.59 9.02
CA PRO A 34 12.18 -38.12 7.67
C PRO A 34 11.02 -37.24 7.16
N ASP A 35 9.78 -37.62 7.46
CA ASP A 35 8.58 -36.88 7.05
C ASP A 35 8.46 -35.54 7.75
N GLU A 36 8.74 -35.50 9.07
CA GLU A 36 8.76 -34.23 9.84
C GLU A 36 9.85 -33.29 9.35
N MET A 37 11.02 -33.80 8.99
CA MET A 37 12.09 -32.98 8.42
C MET A 37 11.68 -32.36 7.10
N ILE A 38 11.09 -33.15 6.19
CA ILE A 38 10.60 -32.67 4.89
C ILE A 38 9.52 -31.60 5.09
N ALA A 39 8.55 -31.86 5.95
CA ALA A 39 7.48 -30.90 6.27
C ALA A 39 8.06 -29.59 6.82
N HIS A 40 8.98 -29.65 7.78
CA HIS A 40 9.65 -28.48 8.34
C HIS A 40 10.41 -27.66 7.28
N LEU A 41 11.11 -28.33 6.36
CA LEU A 41 11.85 -27.65 5.29
C LEU A 41 10.92 -26.96 4.29
N ILE A 42 9.83 -27.62 3.91
CA ILE A 42 8.81 -27.06 2.98
C ILE A 42 8.14 -25.83 3.62
N GLU A 43 7.72 -25.93 4.87
CA GLU A 43 7.07 -24.85 5.60
C GLU A 43 8.01 -23.63 5.75
N SER A 44 9.27 -23.88 6.11
CA SER A 44 10.30 -22.84 6.20
C SER A 44 10.54 -22.10 4.88
N GLU A 45 10.49 -22.80 3.74
CA GLU A 45 10.62 -22.18 2.43
C GLU A 45 9.37 -21.38 2.07
N TRP A 46 8.18 -21.91 2.39
CA TRP A 46 6.92 -21.23 2.14
C TRP A 46 6.85 -19.91 2.92
N ASP A 47 7.18 -19.93 4.20
CA ASP A 47 7.23 -18.76 5.07
C ASP A 47 8.24 -17.73 4.57
N ASP A 48 9.47 -18.17 4.22
CA ASP A 48 10.51 -17.26 3.71
C ASP A 48 10.07 -16.58 2.39
N ARG A 49 9.43 -17.33 1.48
CA ARG A 49 8.87 -16.76 0.24
C ARG A 49 7.75 -15.77 0.52
N HIS A 50 6.85 -16.12 1.43
CA HIS A 50 5.73 -15.27 1.81
C HIS A 50 6.23 -13.97 2.44
N ASN A 51 7.15 -14.05 3.39
CA ASN A 51 7.77 -12.90 4.05
C ASN A 51 8.55 -12.01 3.06
N ARG A 52 9.30 -12.60 2.14
CA ARG A 52 10.00 -11.84 1.09
C ARG A 52 9.02 -11.11 0.17
N LYS A 53 7.92 -11.75 -0.20
CA LYS A 53 6.87 -11.12 -1.02
C LYS A 53 6.24 -9.94 -0.28
N MET A 54 5.85 -10.10 0.99
CA MET A 54 5.30 -9.03 1.81
C MET A 54 6.27 -7.86 1.96
N ASN A 55 7.50 -8.13 2.35
CA ASN A 55 8.54 -7.12 2.50
C ASN A 55 8.79 -6.34 1.20
N ARG A 56 8.76 -7.02 0.06
CA ARG A 56 8.85 -6.37 -1.25
C ARG A 56 7.65 -5.47 -1.51
N THR A 57 6.43 -5.93 -1.24
CA THR A 57 5.20 -5.14 -1.42
C THR A 57 5.23 -3.87 -0.58
N VAL A 58 5.64 -3.97 0.70
CA VAL A 58 5.81 -2.82 1.60
C VAL A 58 6.87 -1.86 1.07
N LYS A 59 8.01 -2.37 0.59
CA LYS A 59 9.07 -1.54 0.01
C LYS A 59 8.61 -0.81 -1.27
N ASP A 60 7.90 -1.52 -2.13
CA ASP A 60 7.41 -0.99 -3.41
C ASP A 60 6.30 0.06 -3.21
N ALA A 61 5.56 -0.01 -2.11
CA ALA A 61 4.54 0.97 -1.74
C ALA A 61 5.10 2.37 -1.43
N ARG A 62 6.36 2.47 -0.99
CA ARG A 62 7.09 3.73 -0.73
C ARG A 62 6.44 4.63 0.32
N PHE A 63 5.95 4.05 1.39
CA PHE A 63 5.35 4.81 2.49
C PHE A 63 6.30 5.88 3.06
N ARG A 64 5.73 7.02 3.43
CA ARG A 64 6.45 8.09 4.14
C ARG A 64 6.81 7.67 5.57
N TYR A 65 5.92 6.93 6.22
CA TYR A 65 6.05 6.49 7.61
C TYR A 65 6.12 4.97 7.70
N LYS A 66 6.97 4.46 8.58
CA LYS A 66 6.90 3.09 9.07
C LYS A 66 5.80 3.05 10.13
N ALA A 67 4.58 2.82 9.71
CA ALA A 67 3.41 2.84 10.58
C ALA A 67 2.73 1.47 10.58
N SER A 68 2.18 1.08 11.73
CA SER A 68 1.35 -0.11 11.85
C SER A 68 0.06 0.21 12.62
N ILE A 69 -0.96 -0.60 12.41
CA ILE A 69 -2.27 -0.42 13.07
C ILE A 69 -2.12 -0.55 14.60
N GLU A 70 -1.26 -1.45 15.06
CA GLU A 70 -1.02 -1.73 16.48
C GLU A 70 -0.37 -0.56 17.23
N GLN A 71 0.30 0.33 16.50
CA GLN A 71 0.97 1.52 17.06
C GLN A 71 0.07 2.76 17.11
N ILE A 72 -1.18 2.65 16.66
CA ILE A 72 -2.12 3.77 16.73
C ILE A 72 -2.62 3.92 18.17
N THR A 73 -2.39 5.10 18.75
CA THR A 73 -2.90 5.47 20.08
C THR A 73 -4.29 6.09 19.94
N PHE A 74 -5.22 5.69 20.81
CA PHE A 74 -6.63 6.11 20.77
C PHE A 74 -6.99 7.06 21.94
N GLU A 75 -5.98 7.66 22.59
CA GLU A 75 -6.15 8.39 23.85
C GLU A 75 -7.04 9.64 23.76
N ASP A 76 -7.18 10.25 22.58
CA ASP A 76 -7.87 11.52 22.40
C ASP A 76 -9.26 11.43 21.75
N ASN A 77 -9.87 10.25 21.64
CA ASN A 77 -11.16 10.04 20.95
C ASN A 77 -11.24 10.65 19.52
N ARG A 78 -10.08 10.92 18.89
CA ARG A 78 -10.01 11.55 17.57
C ARG A 78 -10.41 10.61 16.45
N VAL A 79 -10.32 9.30 16.70
CA VAL A 79 -10.65 8.25 15.75
C VAL A 79 -11.34 7.11 16.49
N ASP A 80 -12.46 6.66 15.98
CA ASP A 80 -13.17 5.51 16.55
C ASP A 80 -12.33 4.22 16.34
N LYS A 81 -11.98 3.58 17.45
CA LYS A 81 -11.22 2.33 17.49
C LYS A 81 -11.88 1.25 16.65
N ASN A 82 -13.21 1.12 16.73
CA ASN A 82 -13.97 0.12 15.97
C ASN A 82 -13.92 0.39 14.47
N GLN A 83 -13.90 1.66 14.08
CA GLN A 83 -13.73 2.06 12.68
C GLN A 83 -12.35 1.64 12.17
N ILE A 84 -11.29 1.89 12.93
CA ILE A 84 -9.93 1.48 12.55
C ILE A 84 -9.80 -0.04 12.45
N HIS A 85 -10.38 -0.80 13.38
CA HIS A 85 -10.36 -2.26 13.29
C HIS A 85 -11.08 -2.76 12.02
N ARG A 86 -12.23 -2.17 11.66
CA ARG A 86 -12.93 -2.50 10.40
C ARG A 86 -12.09 -2.15 9.17
N LEU A 87 -11.34 -1.04 9.20
CA LEU A 87 -10.44 -0.67 8.11
C LEU A 87 -9.21 -1.58 8.03
N ALA A 88 -8.76 -2.12 9.17
CA ALA A 88 -7.64 -3.06 9.25
C ALA A 88 -7.91 -4.40 8.52
N ASP A 89 -9.17 -4.81 8.41
CA ASP A 89 -9.56 -5.98 7.61
C ASP A 89 -9.39 -5.78 6.11
N CYS A 90 -9.18 -4.53 5.68
CA CYS A 90 -9.03 -4.13 4.27
C CYS A 90 -10.16 -4.61 3.34
N ASN A 91 -11.36 -4.89 3.87
CA ASN A 91 -12.50 -5.33 3.08
C ASN A 91 -13.00 -4.25 2.11
N PHE A 92 -12.76 -2.97 2.41
CA PHE A 92 -13.03 -1.84 1.51
C PHE A 92 -12.31 -1.99 0.17
N ILE A 93 -11.10 -2.61 0.13
CA ILE A 93 -10.35 -2.85 -1.11
C ILE A 93 -11.09 -3.88 -1.99
N LYS A 94 -11.69 -4.92 -1.38
CA LYS A 94 -12.48 -5.92 -2.12
C LYS A 94 -13.77 -5.34 -2.68
N ARG A 95 -14.35 -4.36 -1.96
CA ARG A 95 -15.59 -3.68 -2.37
C ARG A 95 -15.33 -2.47 -3.27
N HIS A 96 -14.04 -2.16 -3.53
CA HIS A 96 -13.60 -0.99 -4.32
C HIS A 96 -14.07 0.35 -3.75
N GLU A 97 -14.27 0.40 -2.43
CA GLU A 97 -14.66 1.61 -1.70
C GLU A 97 -13.44 2.51 -1.45
N ASN A 98 -13.68 3.81 -1.41
CA ASN A 98 -12.66 4.82 -1.14
C ASN A 98 -12.73 5.30 0.31
N ILE A 99 -11.62 5.86 0.79
CA ILE A 99 -11.53 6.43 2.15
C ILE A 99 -10.99 7.85 2.06
N ILE A 100 -11.69 8.78 2.68
CA ILE A 100 -11.21 10.16 2.84
C ILE A 100 -10.91 10.40 4.32
N ILE A 101 -9.69 10.86 4.61
CA ILE A 101 -9.23 11.19 5.96
C ILE A 101 -8.97 12.70 6.01
N THR A 102 -9.85 13.45 6.65
CA THR A 102 -9.70 14.92 6.80
C THR A 102 -9.41 15.33 8.23
N GLY A 103 -8.79 16.48 8.41
CA GLY A 103 -8.51 17.05 9.72
C GLY A 103 -7.29 17.99 9.73
N SER A 104 -7.04 18.67 10.85
CA SER A 104 -5.96 19.64 11.00
C SER A 104 -4.57 19.07 10.78
N THR A 105 -3.58 19.92 10.56
CA THR A 105 -2.17 19.53 10.49
C THR A 105 -1.72 18.87 11.79
N GLY A 106 -0.89 17.84 11.70
CA GLY A 106 -0.27 17.20 12.86
C GLY A 106 -1.11 16.14 13.59
N ILE A 107 -2.40 15.93 13.25
CA ILE A 107 -3.26 14.96 13.95
C ILE A 107 -3.04 13.49 13.54
N GLY A 108 -2.04 13.19 12.72
CA GLY A 108 -1.71 11.80 12.38
C GLY A 108 -2.37 11.22 11.13
N LYS A 109 -3.05 12.01 10.26
CA LYS A 109 -3.72 11.53 9.04
C LYS A 109 -2.83 10.67 8.14
N SER A 110 -1.65 11.19 7.80
CA SER A 110 -0.69 10.49 6.93
C SER A 110 -0.12 9.23 7.58
N TYR A 111 0.02 9.24 8.92
CA TYR A 111 0.41 8.08 9.70
C TYR A 111 -0.67 7.00 9.63
N LEU A 112 -1.93 7.37 9.88
CA LEU A 112 -3.08 6.47 9.80
C LEU A 112 -3.24 5.86 8.40
N ALA A 113 -3.19 6.69 7.35
CA ALA A 113 -3.25 6.21 5.97
C ALA A 113 -2.10 5.23 5.67
N SER A 114 -0.87 5.53 6.14
CA SER A 114 0.28 4.64 5.99
C SER A 114 0.12 3.32 6.76
N ALA A 115 -0.47 3.35 7.96
CA ALA A 115 -0.74 2.15 8.76
C ALA A 115 -1.77 1.23 8.08
N ILE A 116 -2.86 1.79 7.55
CA ILE A 116 -3.86 1.05 6.76
C ILE A 116 -3.21 0.48 5.50
N GLY A 117 -2.43 1.26 4.78
CA GLY A 117 -1.72 0.82 3.59
C GLY A 117 -0.70 -0.28 3.88
N HIS A 118 0.03 -0.19 4.99
CA HIS A 118 0.96 -1.22 5.45
C HIS A 118 0.21 -2.53 5.74
N GLN A 119 -0.91 -2.46 6.47
CA GLN A 119 -1.77 -3.60 6.74
C GLN A 119 -2.27 -4.25 5.44
N ALA A 120 -2.68 -3.45 4.45
CA ALA A 120 -3.06 -3.95 3.14
C ALA A 120 -1.91 -4.71 2.45
N CYS A 121 -0.66 -4.22 2.56
CA CYS A 121 0.52 -4.94 2.06
C CYS A 121 0.72 -6.29 2.75
N LEU A 122 0.52 -6.37 4.07
CA LEU A 122 0.62 -7.62 4.83
C LEU A 122 -0.44 -8.64 4.40
N LEU A 123 -1.63 -8.15 4.01
CA LEU A 123 -2.70 -8.97 3.44
C LEU A 123 -2.50 -9.29 1.94
N GLY A 124 -1.36 -8.89 1.35
CA GLY A 124 -0.96 -9.23 -0.01
C GLY A 124 -1.44 -8.27 -1.10
N TYR A 125 -2.10 -7.16 -0.76
CA TYR A 125 -2.52 -6.15 -1.74
C TYR A 125 -1.34 -5.33 -2.24
N ARG A 126 -1.36 -4.96 -3.52
CA ARG A 126 -0.43 -4.00 -4.10
C ARG A 126 -0.88 -2.58 -3.75
N VAL A 127 -0.02 -1.87 -3.05
CA VAL A 127 -0.27 -0.51 -2.56
C VAL A 127 0.75 0.45 -3.14
N LEU A 128 0.32 1.68 -3.44
CA LEU A 128 1.20 2.77 -3.82
C LEU A 128 0.87 4.03 -3.00
N TYR A 129 1.85 4.52 -2.27
CA TYR A 129 1.76 5.81 -1.57
C TYR A 129 2.33 6.92 -2.46
N GLN A 130 1.62 8.02 -2.56
CA GLN A 130 2.03 9.22 -3.27
C GLN A 130 1.66 10.49 -2.50
N HIS A 131 2.61 11.36 -2.31
CA HIS A 131 2.32 12.73 -1.90
C HIS A 131 1.71 13.49 -3.09
N SER A 132 0.58 14.17 -2.90
CA SER A 132 -0.20 14.79 -3.99
C SER A 132 0.64 15.69 -4.89
N THR A 133 1.41 16.61 -4.32
CA THR A 133 2.28 17.53 -5.09
C THR A 133 3.32 16.80 -5.93
N LYS A 134 3.94 15.73 -5.38
CA LYS A 134 4.93 14.92 -6.12
C LYS A 134 4.28 14.08 -7.21
N LEU A 135 3.07 13.58 -6.96
CA LEU A 135 2.29 12.85 -7.95
C LEU A 135 2.03 13.72 -9.17
N PHE A 136 1.46 14.91 -8.97
CA PHE A 136 1.11 15.81 -10.07
C PHE A 136 2.35 16.35 -10.79
N ALA A 137 3.40 16.71 -10.07
CA ALA A 137 4.67 17.11 -10.70
C ALA A 137 5.23 16.00 -11.61
N ARG A 138 5.21 14.74 -11.16
CA ARG A 138 5.66 13.60 -11.96
C ARG A 138 4.77 13.36 -13.18
N MET A 139 3.44 13.48 -13.04
CA MET A 139 2.50 13.33 -14.17
C MET A 139 2.72 14.42 -15.23
N LYS A 140 3.05 15.66 -14.84
CA LYS A 140 3.41 16.74 -15.76
C LYS A 140 4.69 16.44 -16.53
N ILE A 141 5.73 15.99 -15.83
CA ILE A 141 7.01 15.61 -16.46
C ILE A 141 6.76 14.46 -17.45
N ALA A 142 6.01 13.45 -17.04
CA ALA A 142 5.67 12.31 -17.88
C ALA A 142 4.86 12.70 -19.13
N LYS A 143 4.07 13.77 -19.05
CA LYS A 143 3.35 14.32 -20.21
C LYS A 143 4.31 15.01 -21.18
N ALA A 144 5.33 15.70 -20.67
CA ALA A 144 6.31 16.39 -21.48
C ALA A 144 7.32 15.42 -22.18
N ASP A 145 7.69 14.30 -21.53
CA ASP A 145 8.65 13.33 -22.06
C ASP A 145 7.98 12.12 -22.77
N GLY A 146 6.65 12.10 -22.88
CA GLY A 146 5.90 11.06 -23.56
C GLY A 146 5.71 9.76 -22.74
N SER A 147 6.13 9.70 -21.46
CA SER A 147 6.00 8.51 -20.61
C SER A 147 4.68 8.45 -19.82
N TYR A 148 3.74 9.35 -20.08
CA TYR A 148 2.50 9.52 -19.33
C TYR A 148 1.70 8.23 -19.15
N LEU A 149 1.42 7.52 -20.22
CA LEU A 149 0.67 6.26 -20.16
C LEU A 149 1.37 5.19 -19.34
N LYS A 150 2.70 5.18 -19.35
CA LYS A 150 3.49 4.25 -18.53
C LYS A 150 3.39 4.59 -17.04
N GLU A 151 3.43 5.88 -16.68
CA GLU A 151 3.25 6.32 -15.28
C GLU A 151 1.82 6.09 -14.81
N LEU A 152 0.82 6.44 -15.61
CA LEU A 152 -0.59 6.15 -15.32
C LEU A 152 -0.83 4.65 -15.10
N SER A 153 -0.34 3.81 -15.99
CA SER A 153 -0.45 2.35 -15.87
C SER A 153 0.17 1.80 -14.57
N LYS A 154 1.26 2.38 -14.06
CA LYS A 154 1.84 1.98 -12.78
C LYS A 154 0.91 2.30 -11.60
N ILE A 155 0.19 3.42 -11.68
CA ILE A 155 -0.76 3.85 -10.65
C ILE A 155 -2.02 2.98 -10.70
N VAL A 156 -2.60 2.81 -11.87
CA VAL A 156 -3.86 2.07 -12.08
C VAL A 156 -3.74 0.59 -11.72
N LYS A 157 -2.58 -0.03 -11.93
CA LYS A 157 -2.32 -1.43 -11.57
C LYS A 157 -2.32 -1.73 -10.08
N GLN A 158 -2.28 -0.71 -9.21
CA GLN A 158 -2.31 -0.91 -7.76
C GLN A 158 -3.74 -1.13 -7.26
N GLN A 159 -3.90 -2.03 -6.31
CA GLN A 159 -5.21 -2.30 -5.70
C GLN A 159 -5.62 -1.21 -4.71
N LEU A 160 -4.63 -0.55 -4.10
CA LEU A 160 -4.83 0.60 -3.23
C LEU A 160 -3.85 1.72 -3.60
N LEU A 161 -4.39 2.92 -3.84
CA LEU A 161 -3.62 4.15 -4.01
C LEU A 161 -3.82 5.05 -2.80
N LEU A 162 -2.73 5.50 -2.18
CA LEU A 162 -2.76 6.54 -1.15
C LEU A 162 -2.30 7.85 -1.77
N ILE A 163 -3.18 8.87 -1.73
CA ILE A 163 -2.86 10.24 -2.11
C ILE A 163 -2.80 11.07 -0.82
N ASP A 164 -1.59 11.40 -0.40
CA ASP A 164 -1.36 12.09 0.85
C ASP A 164 -1.23 13.59 0.65
N ASP A 165 -1.71 14.35 1.65
CA ASP A 165 -1.67 15.81 1.68
C ASP A 165 -2.36 16.48 0.45
N PHE A 166 -3.55 15.98 0.08
CA PHE A 166 -4.34 16.57 -0.99
C PHE A 166 -4.87 17.94 -0.59
N GLY A 167 -4.84 18.87 -1.54
CA GLY A 167 -5.44 20.20 -1.36
C GLY A 167 -4.56 21.21 -0.64
N ILE A 168 -3.25 20.98 -0.50
CA ILE A 168 -2.30 22.00 0.00
C ILE A 168 -2.24 23.20 -0.96
N GLN A 169 -2.40 22.94 -2.24
CA GLN A 169 -2.40 23.95 -3.30
C GLN A 169 -3.54 23.67 -4.27
N PRO A 170 -4.15 24.74 -4.86
CA PRO A 170 -5.10 24.56 -5.95
C PRO A 170 -4.48 23.80 -7.12
N LEU A 171 -5.27 22.98 -7.79
CA LEU A 171 -4.83 22.22 -8.94
C LEU A 171 -4.85 23.09 -10.21
N ASP A 172 -3.74 23.10 -10.94
CA ASP A 172 -3.75 23.62 -12.30
C ASP A 172 -4.43 22.66 -13.29
N ALA A 173 -4.67 23.09 -14.51
CA ALA A 173 -5.39 22.31 -15.50
C ALA A 173 -4.78 20.93 -15.78
N GLN A 174 -3.44 20.80 -15.79
CA GLN A 174 -2.77 19.54 -16.05
C GLN A 174 -2.90 18.57 -14.86
N SER A 175 -2.76 19.07 -13.62
CA SER A 175 -2.92 18.28 -12.40
C SER A 175 -4.35 17.79 -12.23
N ARG A 176 -5.32 18.64 -12.54
CA ARG A 176 -6.74 18.34 -12.53
C ARG A 176 -7.10 17.24 -13.51
N SER A 177 -6.66 17.37 -14.77
CA SER A 177 -6.83 16.33 -15.78
C SER A 177 -6.22 15.00 -15.37
N ALA A 178 -5.00 15.03 -14.81
CA ALA A 178 -4.33 13.82 -14.32
C ALA A 178 -5.08 13.17 -13.15
N LEU A 179 -5.59 13.97 -12.21
CA LEU A 179 -6.41 13.45 -11.10
C LEU A 179 -7.69 12.80 -11.62
N MET A 180 -8.40 13.49 -12.52
CA MET A 180 -9.64 12.97 -13.11
C MET A 180 -9.39 11.61 -13.78
N GLU A 181 -8.35 11.50 -14.60
CA GLU A 181 -8.02 10.27 -15.31
C GLU A 181 -7.64 9.13 -14.34
N ILE A 182 -6.85 9.43 -13.29
CA ILE A 182 -6.50 8.45 -12.26
C ILE A 182 -7.76 7.94 -11.53
N ILE A 183 -8.67 8.82 -11.14
CA ILE A 183 -9.89 8.45 -10.42
C ILE A 183 -10.85 7.69 -11.33
N GLU A 184 -11.04 8.12 -12.58
CA GLU A 184 -11.88 7.46 -13.58
C GLU A 184 -11.43 6.01 -13.83
N ASP A 185 -10.15 5.82 -14.10
CA ASP A 185 -9.59 4.49 -14.39
C ASP A 185 -9.71 3.53 -13.20
N ARG A 186 -9.80 4.06 -11.98
CA ARG A 186 -9.88 3.28 -10.73
C ARG A 186 -11.31 3.06 -10.25
N HIS A 187 -12.24 3.89 -10.66
CA HIS A 187 -13.63 3.82 -10.22
C HIS A 187 -14.24 2.44 -10.44
N GLY A 188 -14.82 1.84 -9.41
CA GLY A 188 -15.39 0.49 -9.43
C GLY A 188 -14.40 -0.67 -9.63
N LYS A 189 -13.08 -0.40 -9.66
CA LYS A 189 -12.03 -1.42 -9.91
C LYS A 189 -10.99 -1.52 -8.80
N SER A 190 -10.72 -0.42 -8.11
CA SER A 190 -9.68 -0.36 -7.08
C SER A 190 -9.85 0.85 -6.18
N SER A 191 -9.39 0.76 -4.94
CA SER A 191 -9.63 1.75 -3.89
C SER A 191 -8.60 2.87 -3.86
N VAL A 192 -9.03 4.04 -3.35
CA VAL A 192 -8.15 5.18 -3.07
C VAL A 192 -8.33 5.60 -1.61
N ILE A 193 -7.23 5.92 -0.93
CA ILE A 193 -7.24 6.66 0.33
C ILE A 193 -6.70 8.05 0.06
N ILE A 194 -7.46 9.10 0.39
CA ILE A 194 -7.01 10.48 0.25
C ILE A 194 -6.94 11.11 1.63
N THR A 195 -5.78 11.67 1.99
CA THR A 195 -5.66 12.51 3.18
C THR A 195 -5.68 13.98 2.79
N SER A 196 -6.38 14.80 3.56
CA SER A 196 -6.45 16.24 3.31
C SER A 196 -6.54 17.04 4.62
N GLN A 197 -5.99 18.23 4.60
CA GLN A 197 -6.20 19.23 5.67
C GLN A 197 -7.48 20.04 5.44
N VAL A 198 -7.99 19.98 4.21
CA VAL A 198 -9.16 20.74 3.79
C VAL A 198 -10.38 19.83 3.81
N PRO A 199 -11.49 20.23 4.41
CA PRO A 199 -12.73 19.46 4.39
C PRO A 199 -13.24 19.29 2.95
N VAL A 200 -13.88 18.16 2.69
CA VAL A 200 -14.36 17.76 1.34
C VAL A 200 -15.26 18.85 0.71
N SER A 201 -16.05 19.54 1.52
CA SER A 201 -16.93 20.65 1.07
C SER A 201 -16.19 21.80 0.37
N LYS A 202 -14.87 21.93 0.59
CA LYS A 202 -14.02 22.95 -0.04
C LYS A 202 -13.17 22.40 -1.18
N TRP A 203 -13.33 21.15 -1.57
CA TRP A 203 -12.52 20.56 -2.64
C TRP A 203 -12.86 21.12 -4.02
N HIS A 204 -14.04 21.66 -4.22
CA HIS A 204 -14.39 22.39 -5.45
C HIS A 204 -13.42 23.54 -5.71
N ASP A 205 -13.10 24.32 -4.69
CA ASP A 205 -12.17 25.46 -4.81
C ASP A 205 -10.74 24.99 -5.14
N ILE A 206 -10.34 23.82 -4.61
CA ILE A 206 -9.03 23.23 -4.85
C ILE A 206 -8.91 22.66 -6.25
N ILE A 207 -9.93 21.94 -6.70
CA ILE A 207 -9.99 21.34 -8.02
C ILE A 207 -10.18 22.43 -9.09
N GLY A 208 -10.99 23.46 -8.81
CA GLY A 208 -11.06 24.73 -9.53
C GLY A 208 -11.97 24.74 -10.74
N GLU A 209 -12.43 23.62 -11.30
CA GLU A 209 -13.41 23.56 -12.38
C GLU A 209 -14.58 22.70 -11.94
N GLN A 210 -15.77 23.28 -11.91
CA GLN A 210 -16.94 22.72 -11.25
C GLN A 210 -17.32 21.34 -11.80
N THR A 211 -17.41 21.18 -13.11
CA THR A 211 -17.82 19.92 -13.75
C THR A 211 -16.84 18.78 -13.43
N ILE A 212 -15.55 19.06 -13.47
CA ILE A 212 -14.52 18.05 -13.13
C ILE A 212 -14.51 17.78 -11.63
N ALA A 213 -14.72 18.81 -10.80
CA ALA A 213 -14.79 18.65 -9.36
C ALA A 213 -15.96 17.77 -8.95
N ASP A 214 -17.15 18.01 -9.50
CA ASP A 214 -18.34 17.17 -9.28
C ASP A 214 -18.08 15.73 -9.69
N ALA A 215 -17.49 15.53 -10.87
CA ALA A 215 -17.17 14.19 -11.37
C ALA A 215 -16.15 13.44 -10.51
N ILE A 216 -15.13 14.12 -9.99
CA ILE A 216 -14.13 13.52 -9.08
C ILE A 216 -14.77 13.19 -7.73
N LEU A 217 -15.52 14.14 -7.16
CA LEU A 217 -16.14 13.98 -5.85
C LEU A 217 -17.18 12.86 -5.82
N ASP A 218 -18.00 12.76 -6.86
CA ASP A 218 -18.97 11.66 -7.01
C ASP A 218 -18.28 10.30 -6.96
N ARG A 219 -17.20 10.13 -7.72
CA ARG A 219 -16.44 8.87 -7.80
C ARG A 219 -15.62 8.54 -6.55
N VAL A 220 -15.19 9.55 -5.83
CA VAL A 220 -14.39 9.33 -4.59
C VAL A 220 -15.30 9.10 -3.39
N SER A 221 -16.54 9.61 -3.42
CA SER A 221 -17.52 9.50 -2.33
C SER A 221 -18.48 8.30 -2.48
N SER A 222 -18.43 7.64 -3.63
CA SER A 222 -19.24 6.44 -3.94
C SER A 222 -18.70 5.17 -3.29
#